data_0dd974122fba692b6186ae0e883d197b
#
_entry.id   0dd974122fba692b6186ae0e883d197b
#
_cell.length_a   1.000
_cell.length_b   1.000
_cell.length_c   1.000
_cell.angle_alpha   90.00
_cell.angle_beta   90.00
_cell.angle_gamma   90.00
#
_symmetry.space_group_name_H-M   'P 1'
#
loop_
_entity.id
_entity.type
_entity.pdbx_description
1 polymer ?
#
loop_
_entity_poly.entity_id
_entity_poly.type
_entity_poly.pdbx_seq_one_letter_code
_entity_poly.pdbx_strand_id
1 'polypeptide(L)'
;MILLPMVANAYDIGVKNEDGVFIYYNYINDGSELEVTYYDLDYNIYKYKGSVVIPEEVTYMNRTRKVTSIGEMAFYYCTGLTSVTIPNSVTSIGKRAFYRCKGLTSVTIPNSVTSIEKFAFMDCSSLTSVTIGNGVTSIGGCAFSDCSSLTSVTIPNSVTSIGDLAFSGCSGLTSVTIPNSVTSIGRCAFYGWKITVVISLIENPYAICGKADEYDRTFNLNTFDDAILYVPAGTIDKYKTTEGWKDFAHIEEGEPTGISVVRNAEGDKAVIYDLNGVRLSEPKRGINIINGKKYVKK
;
A
#
# COMPACT_ATOMS: atom_id res chain seq x y z
N MET A 1 -39.92 -7.82 -34.63
CA MET A 1 -38.53 -7.51 -34.32
C MET A 1 -38.39 -7.71 -32.84
N ILE A 2 -37.94 -8.91 -32.42
CA ILE A 2 -37.78 -9.26 -31.01
C ILE A 2 -36.44 -8.62 -30.59
N LEU A 3 -36.49 -7.58 -29.78
CA LEU A 3 -35.32 -7.07 -29.05
C LEU A 3 -34.93 -8.15 -28.05
N LEU A 4 -33.91 -8.95 -28.41
CA LEU A 4 -33.19 -9.73 -27.41
C LEU A 4 -32.65 -8.75 -26.37
N PRO A 5 -32.79 -9.02 -25.05
CA PRO A 5 -32.15 -8.20 -24.05
C PRO A 5 -30.65 -8.23 -24.34
N MET A 6 -30.03 -7.06 -24.58
CA MET A 6 -28.58 -6.94 -24.55
C MET A 6 -28.15 -7.36 -23.16
N VAL A 7 -27.54 -8.53 -23.03
CA VAL A 7 -26.79 -8.88 -21.86
C VAL A 7 -25.68 -7.82 -21.82
N ALA A 8 -25.76 -6.93 -20.84
CA ALA A 8 -24.72 -5.92 -20.63
C ALA A 8 -23.44 -6.70 -20.34
N ASN A 9 -22.54 -6.76 -21.31
CA ASN A 9 -21.21 -7.31 -21.08
C ASN A 9 -20.53 -6.43 -20.02
N ALA A 10 -19.85 -7.07 -19.08
CA ALA A 10 -19.08 -6.35 -18.04
C ALA A 10 -17.83 -5.65 -18.62
N TYR A 11 -17.58 -5.79 -19.91
CA TYR A 11 -16.46 -5.19 -20.64
C TYR A 11 -16.84 -4.88 -22.09
N ASP A 12 -16.12 -3.93 -22.70
CA ASP A 12 -16.30 -3.56 -24.12
C ASP A 12 -15.43 -4.40 -25.05
N ILE A 13 -14.19 -4.69 -24.66
CA ILE A 13 -13.25 -5.48 -25.47
C ILE A 13 -12.41 -6.43 -24.59
N GLY A 14 -12.03 -7.58 -25.15
CA GLY A 14 -11.06 -8.51 -24.57
C GLY A 14 -9.92 -8.75 -25.54
N VAL A 15 -8.69 -8.54 -25.11
CA VAL A 15 -7.47 -8.70 -25.93
C VAL A 15 -6.43 -9.51 -25.19
N LYS A 16 -5.72 -10.40 -25.90
CA LYS A 16 -4.56 -11.11 -25.34
C LYS A 16 -3.37 -10.17 -25.24
N ASN A 17 -2.71 -10.17 -24.09
CA ASN A 17 -1.39 -9.56 -23.96
C ASN A 17 -0.30 -10.44 -24.61
N GLU A 18 0.96 -10.00 -24.54
CA GLU A 18 2.10 -10.73 -25.12
C GLU A 18 2.29 -12.14 -24.51
N ASP A 19 1.90 -12.35 -23.25
CA ASP A 19 1.94 -13.63 -22.55
C ASP A 19 0.75 -14.54 -22.89
N GLY A 20 -0.15 -14.10 -23.78
CA GLY A 20 -1.34 -14.82 -24.19
C GLY A 20 -2.49 -14.78 -23.18
N VAL A 21 -2.40 -13.96 -22.15
CA VAL A 21 -3.47 -13.76 -21.16
C VAL A 21 -4.51 -12.80 -21.71
N PHE A 22 -5.79 -13.21 -21.69
CA PHE A 22 -6.88 -12.31 -22.02
C PHE A 22 -7.07 -11.29 -20.92
N ILE A 23 -6.98 -9.98 -21.27
CA ILE A 23 -7.32 -8.86 -20.40
C ILE A 23 -8.54 -8.16 -20.99
N TYR A 24 -9.46 -7.77 -20.11
CA TYR A 24 -10.74 -7.15 -20.47
C TYR A 24 -10.69 -5.66 -20.16
N TYR A 25 -11.28 -4.86 -21.06
CA TYR A 25 -11.20 -3.41 -20.99
C TYR A 25 -12.56 -2.78 -21.29
N ASN A 26 -12.80 -1.65 -20.62
CA ASN A 26 -13.84 -0.69 -21.01
C ASN A 26 -13.21 0.51 -21.72
N TYR A 27 -13.97 1.08 -22.64
CA TYR A 27 -13.64 2.38 -23.20
C TYR A 27 -13.96 3.47 -22.19
N ILE A 28 -13.00 4.36 -21.96
CA ILE A 28 -13.16 5.56 -21.14
C ILE A 28 -12.75 6.80 -21.95
N ASN A 29 -13.02 8.00 -21.41
CA ASN A 29 -12.68 9.28 -22.05
C ASN A 29 -13.13 9.32 -23.51
N ASP A 30 -14.44 9.13 -23.75
CA ASP A 30 -15.08 9.09 -25.07
C ASP A 30 -14.45 8.08 -26.03
N GLY A 31 -13.94 6.97 -25.51
CA GLY A 31 -13.34 5.87 -26.25
C GLY A 31 -11.91 6.14 -26.72
N SER A 32 -11.26 7.17 -26.19
CA SER A 32 -9.84 7.49 -26.49
C SER A 32 -8.85 6.68 -25.66
N GLU A 33 -9.27 6.17 -24.49
CA GLU A 33 -8.46 5.42 -23.54
C GLU A 33 -9.17 4.15 -23.08
N LEU A 34 -8.42 3.29 -22.38
CA LEU A 34 -8.90 2.02 -21.87
C LEU A 34 -8.71 1.94 -20.34
N GLU A 35 -9.70 1.32 -19.72
CA GLU A 35 -9.68 0.91 -18.33
C GLU A 35 -9.67 -0.62 -18.25
N VAL A 36 -8.75 -1.22 -17.50
CA VAL A 36 -8.81 -2.66 -17.21
C VAL A 36 -10.04 -2.96 -16.36
N THR A 37 -10.80 -3.98 -16.74
CA THR A 37 -12.02 -4.38 -16.06
C THR A 37 -12.12 -5.89 -15.90
N TYR A 38 -13.22 -6.38 -15.34
CA TYR A 38 -13.51 -7.80 -15.15
C TYR A 38 -14.35 -8.39 -16.29
N TYR A 39 -14.38 -9.71 -16.37
CA TYR A 39 -15.06 -10.42 -17.47
C TYR A 39 -16.57 -10.52 -17.30
N ASP A 40 -17.08 -10.79 -16.06
CA ASP A 40 -18.47 -11.13 -15.82
C ASP A 40 -18.93 -10.74 -14.43
N LEU A 41 -20.23 -10.43 -14.31
CA LEU A 41 -20.91 -10.16 -13.04
C LEU A 41 -21.15 -11.42 -12.19
N ASP A 42 -21.01 -12.61 -12.78
CA ASP A 42 -21.12 -13.87 -12.05
C ASP A 42 -19.85 -14.11 -11.23
N TYR A 43 -19.94 -13.89 -9.92
CA TYR A 43 -18.86 -13.98 -8.92
C TYR A 43 -18.10 -15.31 -8.88
N ASN A 44 -18.40 -16.27 -9.76
CA ASN A 44 -17.84 -17.61 -9.76
C ASN A 44 -16.65 -17.83 -10.72
N ILE A 45 -16.19 -16.81 -11.44
CA ILE A 45 -15.13 -17.01 -12.43
C ILE A 45 -13.94 -16.09 -12.14
N TYR A 46 -13.10 -16.50 -11.21
CA TYR A 46 -11.78 -15.92 -10.91
C TYR A 46 -10.83 -16.09 -12.10
N LYS A 47 -10.83 -15.15 -13.06
CA LYS A 47 -10.17 -15.37 -14.35
C LYS A 47 -8.67 -15.14 -14.34
N TYR A 48 -8.20 -14.14 -13.62
CA TYR A 48 -6.78 -13.84 -13.63
C TYR A 48 -6.04 -14.74 -12.64
N LYS A 49 -5.08 -15.52 -13.16
CA LYS A 49 -4.23 -16.44 -12.38
C LYS A 49 -2.79 -16.29 -12.81
N GLY A 50 -1.84 -16.61 -11.91
CA GLY A 50 -0.42 -16.51 -12.20
C GLY A 50 0.03 -15.05 -12.32
N SER A 51 0.94 -14.79 -13.24
CA SER A 51 1.44 -13.45 -13.56
C SER A 51 0.59 -12.79 -14.63
N VAL A 52 0.24 -11.52 -14.46
CA VAL A 52 -0.47 -10.71 -15.45
C VAL A 52 0.33 -9.45 -15.74
N VAL A 53 0.69 -9.24 -17.00
CA VAL A 53 1.31 -8.00 -17.47
C VAL A 53 0.25 -7.16 -18.18
N ILE A 54 -0.09 -6.00 -17.61
CA ILE A 54 -0.98 -5.02 -18.22
C ILE A 54 -0.15 -4.22 -19.23
N PRO A 55 -0.50 -4.20 -20.53
CA PRO A 55 0.24 -3.43 -21.52
C PRO A 55 -0.03 -1.93 -21.39
N GLU A 56 0.92 -1.08 -21.80
CA GLU A 56 0.72 0.38 -21.84
C GLU A 56 -0.35 0.79 -22.86
N GLU A 57 -0.42 0.04 -23.96
CA GLU A 57 -1.31 0.33 -25.09
C GLU A 57 -1.91 -0.97 -25.63
N VAL A 58 -3.12 -0.86 -26.15
CA VAL A 58 -3.84 -1.98 -26.80
C VAL A 58 -4.31 -1.54 -28.17
N THR A 59 -3.99 -2.35 -29.20
CA THR A 59 -4.53 -2.17 -30.57
C THR A 59 -5.72 -3.10 -30.77
N TYR A 60 -6.87 -2.52 -31.06
CA TYR A 60 -8.10 -3.23 -31.40
C TYR A 60 -8.80 -2.54 -32.56
N MET A 61 -9.19 -3.29 -33.58
CA MET A 61 -9.82 -2.77 -34.84
C MET A 61 -9.03 -1.60 -35.47
N ASN A 62 -7.72 -1.79 -35.63
CA ASN A 62 -6.78 -0.80 -36.19
C ASN A 62 -6.70 0.54 -35.45
N ARG A 63 -7.09 0.58 -34.19
CA ARG A 63 -6.94 1.74 -33.30
C ARG A 63 -6.16 1.37 -32.06
N THR A 64 -5.08 2.07 -31.82
CA THR A 64 -4.27 1.92 -30.60
C THR A 64 -4.76 2.90 -29.54
N ARG A 65 -4.92 2.43 -28.30
CA ARG A 65 -5.35 3.22 -27.14
C ARG A 65 -4.49 2.92 -25.95
N LYS A 66 -4.21 3.95 -25.15
CA LYS A 66 -3.51 3.78 -23.90
C LYS A 66 -4.41 3.14 -22.83
N VAL A 67 -3.80 2.30 -21.99
CA VAL A 67 -4.42 1.78 -20.79
C VAL A 67 -4.06 2.73 -19.65
N THR A 68 -5.01 3.52 -19.19
CA THR A 68 -4.76 4.61 -18.23
C THR A 68 -5.39 4.38 -16.86
N SER A 69 -6.22 3.35 -16.71
CA SER A 69 -6.91 3.03 -15.46
C SER A 69 -6.99 1.53 -15.21
N ILE A 70 -6.94 1.15 -13.94
CA ILE A 70 -7.40 -0.14 -13.43
C ILE A 70 -8.74 0.13 -12.75
N GLY A 71 -9.83 -0.35 -13.33
CA GLY A 71 -11.18 -0.04 -12.93
C GLY A 71 -11.64 -0.67 -11.62
N GLU A 72 -12.84 -0.28 -11.17
CA GLU A 72 -13.46 -0.89 -9.99
C GLU A 72 -13.60 -2.39 -10.19
N MET A 73 -13.17 -3.18 -9.19
CA MET A 73 -13.25 -4.64 -9.18
C MET A 73 -12.50 -5.38 -10.30
N ALA A 74 -11.59 -4.74 -11.05
CA ALA A 74 -10.92 -5.34 -12.22
C ALA A 74 -10.31 -6.73 -11.94
N PHE A 75 -9.70 -6.94 -10.77
CA PHE A 75 -9.11 -8.21 -10.33
C PHE A 75 -9.80 -8.74 -9.05
N TYR A 76 -11.07 -8.40 -8.84
CA TYR A 76 -11.82 -8.77 -7.65
C TYR A 76 -11.83 -10.30 -7.44
N TYR A 77 -11.45 -10.77 -6.22
CA TYR A 77 -11.35 -12.19 -5.87
C TYR A 77 -10.43 -13.03 -6.77
N CYS A 78 -9.49 -12.45 -7.50
CA CYS A 78 -8.50 -13.21 -8.26
C CYS A 78 -7.49 -13.89 -7.32
N THR A 79 -7.96 -14.90 -6.56
CA THR A 79 -7.17 -15.60 -5.55
C THR A 79 -5.96 -16.35 -6.11
N GLY A 80 -5.97 -16.67 -7.40
CA GLY A 80 -4.87 -17.29 -8.11
C GLY A 80 -3.88 -16.33 -8.75
N LEU A 81 -4.12 -15.00 -8.69
CA LEU A 81 -3.20 -13.99 -9.19
C LEU A 81 -1.98 -13.92 -8.27
N THR A 82 -0.78 -14.19 -8.80
CA THR A 82 0.46 -14.20 -8.00
C THR A 82 1.30 -12.94 -8.17
N SER A 83 1.22 -12.32 -9.34
CA SER A 83 1.86 -11.03 -9.61
C SER A 83 1.09 -10.24 -10.66
N VAL A 84 1.23 -8.92 -10.62
CA VAL A 84 0.71 -8.00 -11.63
C VAL A 84 1.76 -6.95 -11.95
N THR A 85 1.99 -6.71 -13.24
CA THR A 85 2.79 -5.58 -13.72
C THR A 85 1.85 -4.47 -14.15
N ILE A 86 1.94 -3.33 -13.49
CA ILE A 86 1.14 -2.13 -13.76
C ILE A 86 2.02 -1.16 -14.55
N PRO A 87 1.65 -0.77 -15.78
CA PRO A 87 2.47 0.10 -16.60
C PRO A 87 2.41 1.57 -16.15
N ASN A 88 3.39 2.36 -16.60
CA ASN A 88 3.47 3.79 -16.29
C ASN A 88 2.37 4.65 -16.96
N SER A 89 1.60 4.09 -17.86
CA SER A 89 0.41 4.74 -18.43
C SER A 89 -0.76 4.81 -17.47
N VAL A 90 -0.80 3.91 -16.45
CA VAL A 90 -1.89 3.87 -15.47
C VAL A 90 -1.75 5.00 -14.46
N THR A 91 -2.82 5.79 -14.31
CA THR A 91 -2.91 6.96 -13.41
C THR A 91 -3.83 6.74 -12.22
N SER A 92 -4.67 5.70 -12.25
CA SER A 92 -5.61 5.40 -11.16
C SER A 92 -5.78 3.90 -10.93
N ILE A 93 -5.98 3.52 -9.66
CA ILE A 93 -6.35 2.18 -9.22
C ILE A 93 -7.68 2.28 -8.51
N GLY A 94 -8.72 1.71 -9.11
CA GLY A 94 -10.11 1.83 -8.71
C GLY A 94 -10.45 1.08 -7.42
N LYS A 95 -11.65 1.38 -6.91
CA LYS A 95 -12.20 0.76 -5.70
C LYS A 95 -12.29 -0.76 -5.85
N ARG A 96 -11.79 -1.50 -4.82
CA ARG A 96 -11.76 -2.97 -4.82
C ARG A 96 -11.01 -3.60 -6.00
N ALA A 97 -10.13 -2.88 -6.70
CA ALA A 97 -9.48 -3.38 -7.90
C ALA A 97 -8.79 -4.73 -7.70
N PHE A 98 -8.11 -4.94 -6.58
CA PHE A 98 -7.42 -6.18 -6.20
C PHE A 98 -7.97 -6.78 -4.90
N TYR A 99 -9.24 -6.50 -4.57
CA TYR A 99 -9.86 -7.02 -3.35
C TYR A 99 -9.81 -8.55 -3.31
N ARG A 100 -9.25 -9.11 -2.21
CA ARG A 100 -9.08 -10.57 -2.00
C ARG A 100 -8.22 -11.28 -3.05
N CYS A 101 -7.25 -10.61 -3.65
CA CYS A 101 -6.20 -11.27 -4.42
C CYS A 101 -5.22 -12.00 -3.47
N LYS A 102 -5.71 -13.09 -2.84
CA LYS A 102 -4.97 -13.80 -1.78
C LYS A 102 -3.66 -14.43 -2.22
N GLY A 103 -3.46 -14.66 -3.52
CA GLY A 103 -2.21 -15.17 -4.08
C GLY A 103 -1.17 -14.10 -4.40
N LEU A 104 -1.55 -12.79 -4.40
CA LEU A 104 -0.66 -11.71 -4.78
C LEU A 104 0.41 -11.51 -3.70
N THR A 105 1.68 -11.70 -4.09
CA THR A 105 2.81 -11.66 -3.15
C THR A 105 3.52 -10.32 -3.08
N SER A 106 3.52 -9.58 -4.19
CA SER A 106 4.11 -8.24 -4.27
C SER A 106 3.41 -7.40 -5.32
N VAL A 107 3.44 -6.08 -5.15
CA VAL A 107 2.96 -5.13 -6.15
C VAL A 107 3.82 -3.88 -6.14
N THR A 108 4.12 -3.38 -7.35
CA THR A 108 4.71 -2.06 -7.56
C THR A 108 3.66 -1.15 -8.19
N ILE A 109 3.31 -0.09 -7.47
CA ILE A 109 2.40 0.97 -7.92
C ILE A 109 3.27 2.04 -8.56
N PRO A 110 3.11 2.33 -9.88
CA PRO A 110 3.99 3.26 -10.58
C PRO A 110 3.81 4.72 -10.13
N ASN A 111 4.81 5.55 -10.45
CA ASN A 111 4.79 6.98 -10.10
C ASN A 111 3.69 7.78 -10.81
N SER A 112 3.08 7.25 -11.86
CA SER A 112 1.96 7.85 -12.57
C SER A 112 0.64 7.78 -11.80
N VAL A 113 0.51 6.82 -10.88
CA VAL A 113 -0.71 6.66 -10.07
C VAL A 113 -0.79 7.77 -9.03
N THR A 114 -1.93 8.47 -9.00
CA THR A 114 -2.18 9.60 -8.11
C THR A 114 -3.00 9.22 -6.88
N SER A 115 -3.84 8.19 -6.97
CA SER A 115 -4.66 7.71 -5.85
C SER A 115 -4.77 6.19 -5.83
N ILE A 116 -4.83 5.64 -4.62
CA ILE A 116 -5.20 4.25 -4.34
C ILE A 116 -6.58 4.30 -3.70
N GLU A 117 -7.60 3.81 -4.42
CA GLU A 117 -8.99 3.93 -3.99
C GLU A 117 -9.35 2.99 -2.85
N LYS A 118 -10.55 3.20 -2.24
CA LYS A 118 -11.04 2.41 -1.10
C LYS A 118 -11.05 0.90 -1.42
N PHE A 119 -10.56 0.08 -0.45
CA PHE A 119 -10.53 -1.38 -0.53
C PHE A 119 -9.63 -1.95 -1.66
N ALA A 120 -8.77 -1.15 -2.30
CA ALA A 120 -8.08 -1.54 -3.53
C ALA A 120 -7.31 -2.87 -3.38
N PHE A 121 -6.60 -3.10 -2.29
CA PHE A 121 -5.83 -4.32 -1.98
C PHE A 121 -6.30 -4.99 -0.68
N MET A 122 -7.54 -4.75 -0.25
CA MET A 122 -8.05 -5.35 0.98
C MET A 122 -8.05 -6.89 0.91
N ASP A 123 -7.63 -7.54 2.01
CA ASP A 123 -7.52 -9.01 2.15
C ASP A 123 -6.60 -9.66 1.09
N CYS A 124 -5.53 -8.95 0.65
CA CYS A 124 -4.41 -9.53 -0.08
C CYS A 124 -3.45 -10.20 0.93
N SER A 125 -3.89 -11.30 1.54
CA SER A 125 -3.25 -11.87 2.73
C SER A 125 -1.85 -12.43 2.51
N SER A 126 -1.45 -12.74 1.27
CA SER A 126 -0.07 -13.15 0.91
C SER A 126 0.84 -11.99 0.52
N LEU A 127 0.34 -10.75 0.48
CA LEU A 127 1.12 -9.58 0.08
C LEU A 127 2.20 -9.28 1.13
N THR A 128 3.46 -9.56 0.79
CA THR A 128 4.61 -9.36 1.70
C THR A 128 5.25 -7.99 1.55
N SER A 129 5.15 -7.40 0.36
CA SER A 129 5.73 -6.08 0.06
C SER A 129 4.87 -5.29 -0.92
N VAL A 130 4.83 -3.99 -0.72
CA VAL A 130 4.24 -3.02 -1.64
C VAL A 130 5.21 -1.86 -1.83
N THR A 131 5.46 -1.51 -3.10
CA THR A 131 6.15 -0.27 -3.45
C THR A 131 5.11 0.73 -3.93
N ILE A 132 4.97 1.85 -3.23
CA ILE A 132 4.04 2.93 -3.57
C ILE A 132 4.83 4.03 -4.28
N GLY A 133 4.42 4.35 -5.50
CA GLY A 133 5.07 5.37 -6.32
C GLY A 133 4.90 6.79 -5.76
N ASN A 134 5.87 7.66 -6.08
CA ASN A 134 5.92 9.04 -5.59
C ASN A 134 4.85 9.98 -6.21
N GLY A 135 3.96 9.47 -7.07
CA GLY A 135 2.79 10.22 -7.54
C GLY A 135 1.57 10.11 -6.63
N VAL A 136 1.54 9.07 -5.77
CA VAL A 136 0.37 8.81 -4.91
C VAL A 136 0.24 9.90 -3.86
N THR A 137 -0.90 10.60 -3.87
CA THR A 137 -1.23 11.67 -2.92
C THR A 137 -2.20 11.22 -1.83
N SER A 138 -2.96 10.15 -2.08
CA SER A 138 -3.93 9.62 -1.12
C SER A 138 -3.98 8.10 -1.10
N ILE A 139 -4.10 7.53 0.10
CA ILE A 139 -4.34 6.10 0.34
C ILE A 139 -5.76 5.97 0.91
N GLY A 140 -6.64 5.34 0.15
CA GLY A 140 -8.07 5.22 0.45
C GLY A 140 -8.37 4.36 1.68
N GLY A 141 -9.59 4.47 2.18
CA GLY A 141 -10.03 3.67 3.33
C GLY A 141 -9.97 2.17 3.05
N CYS A 142 -9.46 1.39 4.02
CA CYS A 142 -9.24 -0.06 3.91
C CYS A 142 -8.35 -0.47 2.71
N ALA A 143 -7.55 0.43 2.12
CA ALA A 143 -6.83 0.13 0.88
C ALA A 143 -5.92 -1.11 1.00
N PHE A 144 -5.26 -1.30 2.13
CA PHE A 144 -4.41 -2.46 2.45
C PHE A 144 -4.88 -3.20 3.72
N SER A 145 -6.16 -3.05 4.12
CA SER A 145 -6.67 -3.76 5.29
C SER A 145 -6.53 -5.27 5.11
N ASP A 146 -6.17 -5.97 6.20
CA ASP A 146 -6.00 -7.43 6.24
C ASP A 146 -4.92 -7.99 5.29
N CYS A 147 -3.95 -7.17 4.86
CA CYS A 147 -2.71 -7.64 4.25
C CYS A 147 -1.78 -8.24 5.32
N SER A 148 -2.18 -9.38 5.89
CA SER A 148 -1.59 -9.94 7.11
C SER A 148 -0.12 -10.34 6.99
N SER A 149 0.35 -10.63 5.76
CA SER A 149 1.77 -10.94 5.48
C SER A 149 2.64 -9.71 5.23
N LEU A 150 2.06 -8.49 5.17
CA LEU A 150 2.81 -7.28 4.87
C LEU A 150 3.74 -6.95 6.04
N THR A 151 5.06 -7.01 5.80
CA THR A 151 6.07 -6.81 6.85
C THR A 151 6.62 -5.39 6.89
N SER A 152 6.52 -4.67 5.80
CA SER A 152 6.96 -3.28 5.70
C SER A 152 6.17 -2.53 4.64
N VAL A 153 5.98 -1.24 4.86
CA VAL A 153 5.44 -0.31 3.88
C VAL A 153 6.20 1.01 3.97
N THR A 154 6.59 1.53 2.81
CA THR A 154 7.12 2.89 2.70
C THR A 154 6.02 3.78 2.15
N ILE A 155 5.59 4.76 2.96
CA ILE A 155 4.64 5.78 2.56
C ILE A 155 5.44 6.93 1.95
N PRO A 156 5.26 7.26 0.66
CA PRO A 156 6.06 8.30 0.02
C PRO A 156 5.70 9.71 0.49
N ASN A 157 6.65 10.65 0.34
CA ASN A 157 6.46 12.05 0.73
C ASN A 157 5.43 12.82 -0.12
N SER A 158 4.82 12.20 -1.11
CA SER A 158 3.69 12.75 -1.86
C SER A 158 2.35 12.54 -1.16
N VAL A 159 2.26 11.55 -0.25
CA VAL A 159 1.00 11.21 0.42
C VAL A 159 0.63 12.29 1.43
N THR A 160 -0.56 12.84 1.28
CA THR A 160 -1.14 13.85 2.17
C THR A 160 -2.25 13.30 3.06
N SER A 161 -2.88 12.20 2.67
CA SER A 161 -3.97 11.59 3.43
C SER A 161 -3.90 10.05 3.46
N ILE A 162 -4.19 9.49 4.64
CA ILE A 162 -4.32 8.05 4.89
C ILE A 162 -5.73 7.82 5.42
N GLY A 163 -6.53 7.03 4.72
CA GLY A 163 -7.94 6.80 5.03
C GLY A 163 -8.19 5.89 6.24
N ASP A 164 -9.44 5.79 6.64
CA ASP A 164 -9.89 4.91 7.73
C ASP A 164 -9.50 3.45 7.42
N LEU A 165 -8.97 2.73 8.42
CA LEU A 165 -8.62 1.30 8.30
C LEU A 165 -7.58 1.00 7.20
N ALA A 166 -6.85 1.99 6.69
CA ALA A 166 -6.02 1.81 5.49
C ALA A 166 -5.01 0.64 5.59
N PHE A 167 -4.42 0.42 6.76
CA PHE A 167 -3.49 -0.68 7.07
C PHE A 167 -3.96 -1.52 8.28
N SER A 168 -5.26 -1.48 8.59
CA SER A 168 -5.82 -2.29 9.68
C SER A 168 -5.63 -3.78 9.40
N GLY A 169 -5.31 -4.57 10.41
CA GLY A 169 -5.12 -6.02 10.25
C GLY A 169 -3.82 -6.43 9.54
N CYS A 170 -2.93 -5.50 9.19
CA CYS A 170 -1.59 -5.81 8.67
C CYS A 170 -0.69 -6.36 9.80
N SER A 171 -1.00 -7.56 10.28
CA SER A 171 -0.38 -8.16 11.47
C SER A 171 1.12 -8.45 11.33
N GLY A 172 1.67 -8.42 10.12
CA GLY A 172 3.09 -8.52 9.84
C GLY A 172 3.88 -7.23 10.08
N LEU A 173 3.22 -6.05 10.10
CA LEU A 173 3.89 -4.77 10.28
C LEU A 173 4.38 -4.62 11.72
N THR A 174 5.68 -4.35 11.86
CA THR A 174 6.32 -4.08 13.16
C THR A 174 6.69 -2.61 13.35
N SER A 175 6.77 -1.86 12.28
CA SER A 175 7.08 -0.43 12.31
C SER A 175 6.36 0.32 11.18
N VAL A 176 6.11 1.60 11.40
CA VAL A 176 5.58 2.51 10.38
C VAL A 176 6.30 3.84 10.46
N THR A 177 6.60 4.42 9.27
CA THR A 177 7.09 5.81 9.15
C THR A 177 6.02 6.65 8.47
N ILE A 178 5.62 7.73 9.12
CA ILE A 178 4.61 8.69 8.66
C ILE A 178 5.34 9.94 8.18
N PRO A 179 5.33 10.26 6.89
CA PRO A 179 6.03 11.42 6.35
C PRO A 179 5.42 12.76 6.77
N ASN A 180 6.21 13.83 6.74
CA ASN A 180 5.77 15.18 7.09
C ASN A 180 4.66 15.73 6.17
N SER A 181 4.52 15.17 4.97
CA SER A 181 3.47 15.54 4.01
C SER A 181 2.06 15.14 4.46
N VAL A 182 1.94 14.13 5.35
CA VAL A 182 0.65 13.62 5.80
C VAL A 182 -0.03 14.63 6.71
N THR A 183 -1.23 15.07 6.30
CA THR A 183 -2.05 16.04 7.02
C THR A 183 -3.32 15.45 7.62
N SER A 184 -3.63 14.19 7.31
CA SER A 184 -4.74 13.45 7.91
C SER A 184 -4.48 11.95 7.96
N ILE A 185 -4.85 11.34 9.10
CA ILE A 185 -4.82 9.89 9.33
C ILE A 185 -6.19 9.49 9.85
N GLY A 186 -6.82 8.55 9.16
CA GLY A 186 -8.15 8.07 9.47
C GLY A 186 -8.21 7.16 10.70
N ARG A 187 -9.45 6.83 11.08
CA ARG A 187 -9.75 5.91 12.19
C ARG A 187 -9.19 4.53 11.92
N CYS A 188 -8.61 3.89 12.93
CA CYS A 188 -8.05 2.56 12.84
C CYS A 188 -7.03 2.36 11.71
N ALA A 189 -6.41 3.45 11.20
CA ALA A 189 -5.56 3.37 10.02
C ALA A 189 -4.39 2.40 10.17
N PHE A 190 -3.85 2.25 11.38
CA PHE A 190 -2.76 1.36 11.75
C PHE A 190 -3.15 0.41 12.90
N TYR A 191 -4.40 -0.02 12.92
CA TYR A 191 -4.89 -0.94 13.95
C TYR A 191 -4.33 -2.34 13.72
N GLY A 192 -3.12 -2.61 14.22
CA GLY A 192 -2.39 -3.87 14.06
C GLY A 192 -1.66 -4.27 15.34
N TRP A 193 -1.48 -5.57 15.56
CA TRP A 193 -1.06 -6.14 16.84
C TRP A 193 0.44 -6.11 17.13
N LYS A 194 1.29 -5.71 16.17
CA LYS A 194 2.75 -5.86 16.29
C LYS A 194 3.56 -4.59 16.07
N ILE A 195 2.93 -3.42 15.94
CA ILE A 195 3.69 -2.19 15.76
C ILE A 195 4.37 -1.84 17.08
N THR A 196 5.70 -1.91 17.09
CA THR A 196 6.54 -1.57 18.24
C THR A 196 7.32 -0.28 18.06
N VAL A 197 7.36 0.24 16.82
CA VAL A 197 8.03 1.49 16.49
C VAL A 197 7.15 2.31 15.56
N VAL A 198 6.83 3.52 15.97
CA VAL A 198 6.18 4.54 15.13
C VAL A 198 7.17 5.68 14.94
N ILE A 199 7.45 6.05 13.70
CA ILE A 199 8.27 7.21 13.38
C ILE A 199 7.37 8.23 12.72
N SER A 200 7.14 9.35 13.37
CA SER A 200 6.45 10.48 12.79
C SER A 200 7.46 11.53 12.37
N LEU A 201 7.44 11.92 11.10
CA LEU A 201 8.26 13.01 10.59
C LEU A 201 7.50 14.34 10.56
N ILE A 202 6.30 14.40 11.16
CA ILE A 202 5.41 15.55 11.15
C ILE A 202 5.95 16.61 12.13
N GLU A 203 6.34 17.78 11.63
CA GLU A 203 6.87 18.87 12.46
C GLU A 203 5.79 19.62 13.25
N ASN A 204 4.57 19.64 12.72
CA ASN A 204 3.40 20.25 13.35
C ASN A 204 2.27 19.20 13.44
N PRO A 205 2.27 18.37 14.48
CA PRO A 205 1.30 17.29 14.63
C PRO A 205 -0.12 17.85 14.78
N TYR A 206 -1.07 17.18 14.16
CA TYR A 206 -2.52 17.39 14.25
C TYR A 206 -3.15 16.23 15.03
N ALA A 207 -4.40 16.43 15.49
CA ALA A 207 -5.12 15.41 16.26
C ALA A 207 -5.35 14.14 15.47
N ILE A 208 -5.13 12.99 16.11
CA ILE A 208 -5.50 11.64 15.63
C ILE A 208 -6.41 10.98 16.67
N CYS A 209 -7.10 9.89 16.29
CA CYS A 209 -7.89 9.12 17.24
C CYS A 209 -6.99 8.41 18.26
N GLY A 210 -7.15 8.75 19.54
CA GLY A 210 -6.31 8.28 20.64
C GLY A 210 -6.91 7.11 21.42
N LYS A 211 -6.36 6.85 22.64
CA LYS A 211 -6.78 5.73 23.51
C LYS A 211 -8.24 5.79 23.93
N ALA A 212 -8.78 6.98 24.14
CA ALA A 212 -10.16 7.17 24.58
C ALA A 212 -11.20 6.80 23.51
N ASP A 213 -10.78 6.80 22.23
CA ASP A 213 -11.65 6.53 21.09
C ASP A 213 -11.82 5.01 20.87
N GLU A 214 -12.53 4.33 21.75
CA GLU A 214 -12.56 2.86 21.92
C GLU A 214 -12.62 2.04 20.63
N TYR A 215 -13.39 2.48 19.64
CA TYR A 215 -13.58 1.77 18.36
C TYR A 215 -12.88 2.46 17.18
N ASP A 216 -12.33 3.65 17.37
CA ASP A 216 -11.81 4.49 16.29
C ASP A 216 -10.29 4.76 16.39
N ARG A 217 -9.61 4.18 17.38
CA ARG A 217 -8.17 4.40 17.65
C ARG A 217 -7.32 4.25 16.40
N THR A 218 -6.51 5.23 16.09
CA THR A 218 -5.57 5.17 14.95
C THR A 218 -4.63 3.96 15.08
N PHE A 219 -4.14 3.68 16.29
CA PHE A 219 -3.35 2.51 16.66
C PHE A 219 -4.08 1.67 17.70
N ASN A 220 -3.70 0.41 17.89
CA ASN A 220 -4.26 -0.39 18.99
C ASN A 220 -3.70 0.04 20.35
N LEU A 221 -4.31 -0.44 21.46
CA LEU A 221 -3.88 -0.10 22.81
C LEU A 221 -2.42 -0.45 23.06
N ASN A 222 -1.99 -1.66 22.69
CA ASN A 222 -0.62 -2.10 22.90
C ASN A 222 0.40 -1.21 22.18
N THR A 223 0.04 -0.66 21.01
CA THR A 223 0.92 0.30 20.31
C THR A 223 1.07 1.59 21.10
N PHE A 224 0.00 2.13 21.67
CA PHE A 224 0.08 3.31 22.52
C PHE A 224 0.86 3.04 23.82
N ASP A 225 0.75 1.82 24.37
CA ASP A 225 1.38 1.47 25.66
C ASP A 225 2.85 1.05 25.51
N ASP A 226 3.18 0.26 24.48
CA ASP A 226 4.45 -0.47 24.37
C ASP A 226 5.37 0.06 23.26
N ALA A 227 4.83 0.74 22.25
CA ALA A 227 5.65 1.23 21.14
C ALA A 227 6.37 2.52 21.48
N ILE A 228 7.57 2.67 20.89
CA ILE A 228 8.28 3.95 20.94
C ILE A 228 7.82 4.79 19.75
N LEU A 229 7.32 5.99 20.04
CA LEU A 229 7.02 7.03 19.06
C LEU A 229 8.25 7.94 18.94
N TYR A 230 8.92 7.88 17.78
CA TYR A 230 9.98 8.83 17.44
C TYR A 230 9.40 10.05 16.73
N VAL A 231 9.82 11.24 17.14
CA VAL A 231 9.33 12.52 16.63
C VAL A 231 10.50 13.44 16.23
N PRO A 232 10.31 14.43 15.35
CA PRO A 232 11.37 15.34 14.95
C PRO A 232 11.95 16.10 16.14
N ALA A 233 13.25 16.38 16.12
CA ALA A 233 13.94 17.11 17.18
C ALA A 233 13.29 18.47 17.44
N GLY A 234 13.07 18.83 18.71
CA GLY A 234 12.40 20.06 19.14
C GLY A 234 10.88 20.03 19.03
N THR A 235 10.27 18.87 18.76
CA THR A 235 8.79 18.77 18.63
C THR A 235 8.10 17.98 19.74
N ILE A 236 8.87 17.37 20.66
CA ILE A 236 8.31 16.48 21.68
C ILE A 236 7.18 17.11 22.50
N ASP A 237 7.28 18.39 22.86
CA ASP A 237 6.24 19.09 23.62
C ASP A 237 4.95 19.26 22.80
N LYS A 238 5.07 19.44 21.49
CA LYS A 238 3.91 19.49 20.59
C LYS A 238 3.19 18.14 20.61
N TYR A 239 3.94 17.02 20.48
CA TYR A 239 3.35 15.69 20.49
C TYR A 239 2.72 15.33 21.84
N LYS A 240 3.36 15.69 22.95
CA LYS A 240 2.83 15.48 24.31
C LYS A 240 1.54 16.25 24.60
N THR A 241 1.22 17.27 23.81
CA THR A 241 0.01 18.07 23.97
C THR A 241 -1.03 17.87 22.88
N THR A 242 -0.66 17.23 21.75
CA THR A 242 -1.58 16.98 20.64
C THR A 242 -2.41 15.73 20.88
N GLU A 243 -3.75 15.85 20.68
CA GLU A 243 -4.72 14.80 20.89
C GLU A 243 -4.35 13.51 20.12
N GLY A 244 -4.47 12.38 20.80
CA GLY A 244 -4.11 11.05 20.29
C GLY A 244 -2.61 10.77 20.31
N TRP A 245 -1.76 11.70 19.90
CA TRP A 245 -0.31 11.52 19.99
C TRP A 245 0.20 11.51 21.43
N LYS A 246 -0.39 12.35 22.30
CA LYS A 246 -0.10 12.41 23.74
C LYS A 246 -0.34 11.09 24.49
N ASP A 247 -1.09 10.19 23.90
CA ASP A 247 -1.46 8.90 24.47
C ASP A 247 -0.36 7.83 24.37
N PHE A 248 0.69 8.08 23.57
CA PHE A 248 1.87 7.21 23.56
C PHE A 248 2.62 7.32 24.89
N ALA A 249 2.87 6.15 25.52
CA ALA A 249 3.60 6.08 26.78
C ALA A 249 5.09 6.45 26.61
N HIS A 250 5.66 6.17 25.43
CA HIS A 250 7.07 6.38 25.12
C HIS A 250 7.22 7.29 23.90
N ILE A 251 7.60 8.55 24.11
CA ILE A 251 7.85 9.53 23.04
C ILE A 251 9.30 9.98 23.14
N GLU A 252 10.07 9.79 22.06
CA GLU A 252 11.48 10.14 21.95
C GLU A 252 11.73 11.06 20.77
N GLU A 253 12.67 12.01 20.91
CA GLU A 253 13.09 12.87 19.80
C GLU A 253 14.17 12.22 18.95
N GLY A 254 14.13 12.53 17.66
CA GLY A 254 15.12 12.08 16.68
C GLY A 254 14.75 10.75 16.01
N GLU A 255 15.76 10.10 15.50
CA GLU A 255 15.61 8.79 14.86
C GLU A 255 15.91 7.69 15.87
N PRO A 256 15.39 6.46 15.69
CA PRO A 256 15.73 5.33 16.55
C PRO A 256 17.24 5.15 16.63
N THR A 257 17.86 5.66 17.70
CA THR A 257 19.29 5.50 17.97
C THR A 257 19.49 4.35 18.92
N GLY A 258 20.14 3.30 18.45
CA GLY A 258 20.61 2.22 19.33
C GLY A 258 19.90 0.89 19.14
N ILE A 259 20.29 0.20 18.11
CA ILE A 259 20.25 -1.26 18.15
C ILE A 259 21.69 -1.70 18.42
N SER A 260 21.93 -2.19 19.64
CA SER A 260 23.14 -2.95 19.95
C SER A 260 23.24 -4.10 18.94
N VAL A 261 24.38 -4.15 18.26
CA VAL A 261 24.70 -5.18 17.29
C VAL A 261 24.70 -6.54 18.00
N VAL A 262 23.64 -7.31 17.86
CA VAL A 262 23.70 -8.74 18.14
C VAL A 262 24.39 -9.37 16.94
N ARG A 263 25.67 -9.66 17.06
CA ARG A 263 26.39 -10.45 16.08
C ARG A 263 25.81 -11.86 16.09
N ASN A 264 25.16 -12.26 14.98
CA ASN A 264 24.87 -13.66 14.78
C ASN A 264 26.21 -14.38 14.49
N ALA A 265 26.41 -15.51 15.16
CA ALA A 265 27.64 -16.31 15.10
C ALA A 265 27.82 -17.10 13.77
N GLU A 266 27.04 -16.82 12.75
CA GLU A 266 27.12 -17.50 11.44
C GLU A 266 27.38 -16.47 10.33
N GLY A 267 28.46 -16.72 9.59
CA GLY A 267 29.11 -15.81 8.64
C GLY A 267 28.38 -15.51 7.32
N ASP A 268 27.08 -15.33 7.32
CA ASP A 268 26.32 -14.98 6.11
C ASP A 268 26.40 -13.48 5.81
N LYS A 269 26.60 -13.15 4.52
CA LYS A 269 26.63 -11.78 4.03
C LYS A 269 25.30 -11.08 4.30
N ALA A 270 25.32 -10.20 5.31
CA ALA A 270 24.15 -9.40 5.66
C ALA A 270 23.66 -8.56 4.46
N VAL A 271 22.38 -8.65 4.16
CA VAL A 271 21.75 -7.76 3.16
C VAL A 271 21.36 -6.46 3.86
N ILE A 272 21.86 -5.35 3.35
CA ILE A 272 21.73 -4.02 3.95
C ILE A 272 20.76 -3.21 3.11
N TYR A 273 19.81 -2.57 3.77
CA TYR A 273 18.87 -1.63 3.15
C TYR A 273 18.92 -0.30 3.88
N ASP A 274 18.63 0.80 3.19
CA ASP A 274 18.33 2.08 3.84
C ASP A 274 16.88 2.10 4.35
N LEU A 275 16.49 3.21 5.00
CA LEU A 275 15.13 3.39 5.52
C LEU A 275 14.05 3.41 4.44
N ASN A 276 14.43 3.66 3.18
CA ASN A 276 13.53 3.66 2.03
C ASN A 276 13.42 2.28 1.36
N GLY A 277 14.05 1.23 1.98
CA GLY A 277 14.07 -0.12 1.44
C GLY A 277 15.03 -0.31 0.26
N VAL A 278 15.92 0.65 -0.03
CA VAL A 278 16.91 0.54 -1.09
C VAL A 278 18.08 -0.32 -0.60
N ARG A 279 18.42 -1.37 -1.34
CA ARG A 279 19.55 -2.25 -1.03
C ARG A 279 20.87 -1.48 -1.16
N LEU A 280 21.69 -1.55 -0.14
CA LEU A 280 23.01 -0.92 -0.08
C LEU A 280 24.11 -1.97 -0.19
N SER A 281 25.24 -1.58 -0.78
CA SER A 281 26.47 -2.41 -0.82
C SER A 281 27.20 -2.39 0.51
N GLU A 282 27.04 -1.31 1.29
CA GLU A 282 27.63 -1.13 2.62
C GLU A 282 26.74 -0.21 3.49
N PRO A 283 26.87 -0.27 4.82
CA PRO A 283 26.11 0.61 5.72
C PRO A 283 26.50 2.08 5.50
N LYS A 284 25.50 2.92 5.24
CA LYS A 284 25.66 4.39 5.22
C LYS A 284 25.58 4.95 6.64
N ARG A 285 26.10 6.16 6.84
CA ARG A 285 25.90 6.91 8.10
C ARG A 285 24.40 7.13 8.31
N GLY A 286 23.90 6.84 9.50
CA GLY A 286 22.48 6.85 9.81
C GLY A 286 21.90 5.44 9.94
N ILE A 287 20.57 5.29 9.75
CA ILE A 287 19.87 4.02 9.96
C ILE A 287 19.99 3.13 8.73
N ASN A 288 20.29 1.86 8.96
CA ASN A 288 20.36 0.81 7.95
C ASN A 288 19.52 -0.38 8.40
N ILE A 289 18.93 -1.12 7.48
CA ILE A 289 18.23 -2.38 7.75
C ILE A 289 19.11 -3.51 7.25
N ILE A 290 19.55 -4.39 8.15
CA ILE A 290 20.42 -5.52 7.84
C ILE A 290 19.69 -6.80 8.26
N ASN A 291 19.43 -7.71 7.31
CA ASN A 291 18.68 -8.96 7.54
C ASN A 291 17.35 -8.71 8.29
N GLY A 292 16.60 -7.68 7.87
CA GLY A 292 15.32 -7.31 8.49
C GLY A 292 15.43 -6.63 9.87
N LYS A 293 16.64 -6.34 10.37
CA LYS A 293 16.89 -5.63 11.63
C LYS A 293 17.51 -4.26 11.36
N LYS A 294 17.11 -3.27 12.14
CA LYS A 294 17.64 -1.90 12.10
C LYS A 294 19.00 -1.77 12.74
N TYR A 295 19.89 -1.02 12.11
CA TYR A 295 21.22 -0.69 12.65
C TYR A 295 21.53 0.79 12.41
N VAL A 296 22.28 1.42 13.32
CA VAL A 296 22.78 2.79 13.15
C VAL A 296 24.28 2.76 12.97
N LYS A 297 24.76 3.35 11.88
CA LYS A 297 26.18 3.64 11.69
C LYS A 297 26.41 5.11 12.06
N LYS A 298 27.19 5.36 13.13
CA LYS A 298 27.62 6.69 13.57
C LYS A 298 28.59 7.32 12.57
#